data_d650b135f3d1ef15fce353deb139215a
#
_entry.id   d650b135f3d1ef15fce353deb139215a
#
_cell.length_a   1.000
_cell.length_b   1.000
_cell.length_c   1.000
_cell.angle_alpha   90.00
_cell.angle_beta   90.00
_cell.angle_gamma   90.00
#
_symmetry.space_group_name_H-M   'P 1'
#
loop_
_entity.id
_entity.type
_entity.pdbx_description
1 polymer ?
#
loop_
_entity_poly.entity_id
_entity_poly.type
_entity_poly.pdbx_seq_one_letter_code
_entity_poly.pdbx_strand_id
1 'polypeptide(L)'
;MKNEVITIDLGSNSFRVLKYDFLNFKIIDEYHQVVGLADGLINSGLISFEALNRVIDAINIAKDKLSFKPENAVCVTTAAMRKAKNSQEALDFIEKNSGAKFEIIDANEEARLTLLAIKYALKREKIDTQNFILLDIGGGSTELIVNFEDNFYIKSFDFGIVTMTQKSSKDGKLFEDLENQKIEIKKFLSTLDFSIKDFPFIATAGTPTTIASIKLGFSYFNYDKNIVNGTILDIKDLEDSLKLLKQKTIKELIEMVGKGRIEYLEIGTYIYRLFFDALEKDNSIVFDDGLREGVAINYALSKK
;
A
#
# COMPACT_ATOMS: atom_id res chain seq x y z
N MET A 1 -12.99 29.41 -6.12
CA MET A 1 -12.35 28.21 -6.70
C MET A 1 -12.39 27.14 -5.62
N LYS A 2 -12.77 25.92 -5.93
CA LYS A 2 -12.75 24.82 -4.93
C LYS A 2 -11.28 24.48 -4.65
N ASN A 3 -10.86 24.55 -3.41
CA ASN A 3 -9.49 24.22 -2.98
C ASN A 3 -9.32 22.70 -2.83
N GLU A 4 -9.90 21.95 -3.78
CA GLU A 4 -10.00 20.50 -3.76
C GLU A 4 -9.16 19.90 -4.87
N VAL A 5 -8.45 18.81 -4.56
CA VAL A 5 -7.80 17.94 -5.54
C VAL A 5 -8.32 16.52 -5.35
N ILE A 6 -8.47 15.82 -6.46
CA ILE A 6 -8.71 14.37 -6.47
C ILE A 6 -7.39 13.70 -6.83
N THR A 7 -6.98 12.75 -6.01
CA THR A 7 -5.84 11.88 -6.32
C THR A 7 -6.31 10.44 -6.45
N ILE A 8 -5.79 9.74 -7.44
CA ILE A 8 -6.11 8.33 -7.72
C ILE A 8 -4.81 7.53 -7.70
N ASP A 9 -4.77 6.53 -6.85
CA ASP A 9 -3.73 5.53 -6.76
C ASP A 9 -4.26 4.19 -7.28
N LEU A 10 -3.73 3.73 -8.42
CA LEU A 10 -4.01 2.43 -9.00
C LEU A 10 -2.83 1.48 -8.76
N GLY A 11 -2.87 0.77 -7.66
CA GLY A 11 -1.88 -0.24 -7.30
C GLY A 11 -2.14 -1.60 -7.96
N SER A 12 -1.31 -2.59 -7.65
CA SER A 12 -1.42 -3.95 -8.20
C SER A 12 -2.70 -4.69 -7.79
N ASN A 13 -3.25 -4.39 -6.62
CA ASN A 13 -4.48 -5.02 -6.11
C ASN A 13 -5.62 -4.03 -5.90
N SER A 14 -5.30 -2.83 -5.46
CA SER A 14 -6.25 -1.86 -4.94
C SER A 14 -6.33 -0.62 -5.83
N PHE A 15 -7.54 -0.08 -5.94
CA PHE A 15 -7.85 1.22 -6.51
C PHE A 15 -8.30 2.14 -5.37
N ARG A 16 -7.64 3.27 -5.20
CA ARG A 16 -7.90 4.21 -4.11
C ARG A 16 -8.07 5.61 -4.65
N VAL A 17 -9.08 6.33 -4.18
CA VAL A 17 -9.35 7.73 -4.54
C VAL A 17 -9.43 8.55 -3.27
N LEU A 18 -8.78 9.70 -3.27
CA LEU A 18 -8.82 10.67 -2.19
C LEU A 18 -9.31 12.02 -2.72
N LYS A 19 -10.31 12.58 -2.05
CA LYS A 19 -10.72 13.97 -2.20
C LYS A 19 -10.10 14.79 -1.09
N TYR A 20 -9.28 15.76 -1.44
CA TYR A 20 -8.39 16.45 -0.50
C TYR A 20 -8.50 17.97 -0.61
N ASP A 21 -8.66 18.65 0.54
CA ASP A 21 -8.52 20.11 0.64
C ASP A 21 -7.03 20.46 0.73
N PHE A 22 -6.48 20.93 -0.37
CA PHE A 22 -5.05 21.20 -0.47
C PHE A 22 -4.59 22.49 0.24
N LEU A 23 -5.50 23.40 0.61
CA LEU A 23 -5.15 24.57 1.42
C LEU A 23 -5.05 24.23 2.90
N ASN A 24 -6.00 23.43 3.39
CA ASN A 24 -6.08 23.05 4.81
C ASN A 24 -5.38 21.74 5.13
N PHE A 25 -4.82 21.05 4.13
CA PHE A 25 -4.19 19.73 4.27
C PHE A 25 -5.11 18.71 4.95
N LYS A 26 -6.37 18.64 4.47
CA LYS A 26 -7.41 17.83 5.09
C LYS A 26 -8.09 16.91 4.08
N ILE A 27 -8.28 15.66 4.49
CA ILE A 27 -9.09 14.69 3.75
C ILE A 27 -10.56 15.11 3.86
N ILE A 28 -11.24 15.21 2.71
CA ILE A 28 -12.66 15.51 2.60
C ILE A 28 -13.47 14.23 2.53
N ASP A 29 -13.08 13.32 1.63
CA ASP A 29 -13.75 12.03 1.40
C ASP A 29 -12.80 11.07 0.69
N GLU A 30 -13.14 9.78 0.68
CA GLU A 30 -12.32 8.76 0.04
C GLU A 30 -13.16 7.60 -0.52
N TYR A 31 -12.55 6.90 -1.48
CA TYR A 31 -13.08 5.67 -2.03
C TYR A 31 -11.98 4.62 -2.19
N HIS A 32 -12.32 3.38 -1.91
CA HIS A 32 -11.42 2.25 -2.06
C HIS A 32 -12.16 1.04 -2.62
N GLN A 33 -11.50 0.33 -3.56
CA GLN A 33 -11.98 -0.94 -4.11
C GLN A 33 -10.80 -1.85 -4.45
N VAL A 34 -10.94 -3.15 -4.18
CA VAL A 34 -10.04 -4.18 -4.71
C VAL A 34 -10.41 -4.44 -6.16
N VAL A 35 -9.45 -4.24 -7.07
CA VAL A 35 -9.64 -4.39 -8.53
C VAL A 35 -8.80 -5.52 -9.12
N GLY A 36 -7.78 -6.02 -8.38
CA GLY A 36 -6.93 -7.11 -8.82
C GLY A 36 -6.25 -6.84 -10.16
N LEU A 37 -5.64 -5.64 -10.33
CA LEU A 37 -5.00 -5.25 -11.58
C LEU A 37 -3.92 -6.23 -12.02
N ALA A 38 -3.17 -6.79 -11.07
CA ALA A 38 -2.08 -7.74 -11.32
C ALA A 38 -2.54 -9.21 -11.38
N ASP A 39 -3.85 -9.48 -11.45
CA ASP A 39 -4.35 -10.85 -11.57
C ASP A 39 -3.80 -11.52 -12.83
N GLY A 40 -3.08 -12.63 -12.67
CA GLY A 40 -2.48 -13.39 -13.76
C GLY A 40 -1.25 -12.73 -14.43
N LEU A 41 -0.83 -11.53 -14.01
CA LEU A 41 0.28 -10.79 -14.61
C LEU A 41 1.60 -11.58 -14.57
N ILE A 42 1.88 -12.28 -13.48
CA ILE A 42 3.12 -13.07 -13.33
C ILE A 42 3.25 -14.20 -14.36
N ASN A 43 2.11 -14.73 -14.83
CA ASN A 43 2.08 -15.83 -15.79
C ASN A 43 2.04 -15.33 -17.24
N SER A 44 1.23 -14.30 -17.52
CA SER A 44 1.01 -13.77 -18.89
C SER A 44 2.00 -12.68 -19.26
N GLY A 45 2.47 -11.92 -18.27
CA GLY A 45 3.18 -10.66 -18.49
C GLY A 45 2.26 -9.51 -18.97
N LEU A 46 0.94 -9.71 -18.93
CA LEU A 46 -0.05 -8.77 -19.45
C LEU A 46 -1.10 -8.44 -18.40
N ILE A 47 -1.59 -7.19 -18.40
CA ILE A 47 -2.81 -6.80 -17.70
C ILE A 47 -4.00 -7.34 -18.51
N SER A 48 -4.90 -8.07 -17.86
CA SER A 48 -6.06 -8.66 -18.55
C SER A 48 -7.15 -7.64 -18.80
N PHE A 49 -7.96 -7.91 -19.83
CA PHE A 49 -9.10 -7.06 -20.19
C PHE A 49 -10.15 -7.00 -19.05
N GLU A 50 -10.35 -8.11 -18.36
CA GLU A 50 -11.24 -8.18 -17.19
C GLU A 50 -10.75 -7.28 -16.05
N ALA A 51 -9.44 -7.23 -15.80
CA ALA A 51 -8.87 -6.34 -14.80
C ALA A 51 -9.05 -4.86 -15.18
N LEU A 52 -8.86 -4.51 -16.47
CA LEU A 52 -9.09 -3.16 -16.97
C LEU A 52 -10.56 -2.73 -16.82
N ASN A 53 -11.51 -3.61 -17.11
CA ASN A 53 -12.94 -3.32 -16.91
C ASN A 53 -13.26 -3.09 -15.43
N ARG A 54 -12.70 -3.89 -14.50
CA ARG A 54 -12.88 -3.65 -13.06
C ARG A 54 -12.35 -2.28 -12.61
N VAL A 55 -11.24 -1.83 -13.22
CA VAL A 55 -10.68 -0.48 -12.95
C VAL A 55 -11.62 0.61 -13.46
N ILE A 56 -12.15 0.48 -14.68
CA ILE A 56 -13.09 1.44 -15.27
C ILE A 56 -14.37 1.54 -14.43
N ASP A 57 -14.92 0.40 -14.01
CA ASP A 57 -16.09 0.35 -13.12
C ASP A 57 -15.79 1.05 -11.79
N ALA A 58 -14.63 0.81 -11.18
CA ALA A 58 -14.21 1.45 -9.95
C ALA A 58 -14.07 2.97 -10.11
N ILE A 59 -13.52 3.46 -11.24
CA ILE A 59 -13.44 4.90 -11.56
C ILE A 59 -14.85 5.50 -11.66
N ASN A 60 -15.77 4.85 -12.36
CA ASN A 60 -17.14 5.34 -12.53
C ASN A 60 -17.89 5.41 -11.19
N ILE A 61 -17.79 4.37 -10.35
CA ILE A 61 -18.40 4.38 -9.02
C ILE A 61 -17.79 5.49 -8.14
N ALA A 62 -16.46 5.63 -8.14
CA ALA A 62 -15.77 6.67 -7.37
C ALA A 62 -16.16 8.08 -7.85
N LYS A 63 -16.24 8.30 -9.16
CA LYS A 63 -16.67 9.56 -9.80
C LYS A 63 -18.05 9.98 -9.28
N ASP A 64 -19.01 9.05 -9.27
CA ASP A 64 -20.38 9.34 -8.83
C ASP A 64 -20.44 9.57 -7.31
N LYS A 65 -19.74 8.74 -6.53
CA LYS A 65 -19.70 8.86 -5.06
C LYS A 65 -19.05 10.15 -4.59
N LEU A 66 -17.91 10.52 -5.17
CA LEU A 66 -17.11 11.68 -4.73
C LEU A 66 -17.40 12.95 -5.54
N SER A 67 -18.26 12.87 -6.55
CA SER A 67 -18.68 13.97 -7.43
C SER A 67 -17.49 14.72 -8.04
N PHE A 68 -16.69 14.04 -8.85
CA PHE A 68 -15.53 14.62 -9.55
C PHE A 68 -15.50 14.28 -11.04
N LYS A 69 -14.60 14.93 -11.76
CA LYS A 69 -14.32 14.67 -13.19
C LYS A 69 -12.98 13.94 -13.26
N PRO A 70 -12.93 12.70 -13.79
CA PRO A 70 -11.69 11.91 -13.84
C PRO A 70 -10.55 12.58 -14.61
N GLU A 71 -10.86 13.36 -15.66
CA GLU A 71 -9.90 14.12 -16.44
C GLU A 71 -9.16 15.23 -15.66
N ASN A 72 -9.67 15.60 -14.49
CA ASN A 72 -9.07 16.61 -13.61
C ASN A 72 -8.36 15.99 -12.38
N ALA A 73 -8.34 14.68 -12.29
CA ALA A 73 -7.68 13.99 -11.18
C ALA A 73 -6.17 13.83 -11.42
N VAL A 74 -5.41 13.82 -10.35
CA VAL A 74 -3.99 13.42 -10.37
C VAL A 74 -3.93 11.92 -10.17
N CYS A 75 -3.65 11.18 -11.24
CA CYS A 75 -3.72 9.73 -11.25
C CYS A 75 -2.32 9.13 -11.38
N VAL A 76 -1.95 8.26 -10.44
CA VAL A 76 -0.70 7.52 -10.47
C VAL A 76 -0.95 6.02 -10.47
N THR A 77 -0.03 5.27 -11.08
CA THR A 77 -0.01 3.81 -11.03
C THR A 77 1.41 3.30 -10.88
N THR A 78 1.56 2.07 -10.39
CA THR A 78 2.81 1.58 -9.84
C THR A 78 3.24 0.22 -10.39
N ALA A 79 3.68 -0.70 -9.56
CA ALA A 79 4.38 -1.94 -9.91
C ALA A 79 3.69 -2.80 -10.99
N ALA A 80 2.36 -2.95 -11.00
CA ALA A 80 1.69 -3.76 -12.00
C ALA A 80 1.87 -3.18 -13.40
N MET A 81 1.64 -1.86 -13.55
CA MET A 81 1.81 -1.18 -14.84
C MET A 81 3.28 -1.08 -15.23
N ARG A 82 4.22 -0.88 -14.27
CA ARG A 82 5.67 -0.92 -14.57
C ARG A 82 6.11 -2.25 -15.18
N LYS A 83 5.52 -3.37 -14.74
CA LYS A 83 5.91 -4.74 -15.14
C LYS A 83 5.16 -5.27 -16.36
N ALA A 84 4.02 -4.71 -16.70
CA ALA A 84 3.17 -5.21 -17.78
C ALA A 84 3.74 -4.86 -19.17
N LYS A 85 3.80 -5.85 -20.06
CA LYS A 85 4.24 -5.66 -21.46
C LYS A 85 3.27 -4.81 -22.28
N ASN A 86 1.98 -4.79 -21.89
CA ASN A 86 0.92 -4.01 -22.53
C ASN A 86 0.52 -2.77 -21.71
N SER A 87 1.43 -2.20 -20.93
CA SER A 87 1.12 -1.07 -20.03
C SER A 87 0.57 0.14 -20.80
N GLN A 88 1.15 0.51 -21.93
CA GLN A 88 0.67 1.66 -22.70
C GLN A 88 -0.73 1.41 -23.25
N GLU A 89 -1.00 0.25 -23.83
CA GLU A 89 -2.33 -0.13 -24.33
C GLU A 89 -3.37 -0.14 -23.19
N ALA A 90 -2.98 -0.61 -22.01
CA ALA A 90 -3.82 -0.62 -20.82
C ALA A 90 -4.16 0.81 -20.35
N LEU A 91 -3.18 1.72 -20.33
CA LEU A 91 -3.37 3.13 -19.99
C LEU A 91 -4.29 3.83 -20.97
N ASP A 92 -4.04 3.66 -22.29
CA ASP A 92 -4.86 4.24 -23.37
C ASP A 92 -6.30 3.74 -23.27
N PHE A 93 -6.48 2.45 -22.95
CA PHE A 93 -7.81 1.86 -22.77
C PHE A 93 -8.55 2.47 -21.56
N ILE A 94 -7.88 2.64 -20.43
CA ILE A 94 -8.47 3.27 -19.24
C ILE A 94 -8.82 4.74 -19.54
N GLU A 95 -7.89 5.51 -20.10
CA GLU A 95 -8.12 6.93 -20.42
C GLU A 95 -9.30 7.11 -21.38
N LYS A 96 -9.35 6.33 -22.46
CA LYS A 96 -10.43 6.38 -23.45
C LYS A 96 -11.82 6.10 -22.86
N ASN A 97 -11.91 5.16 -21.90
CA ASN A 97 -13.20 4.69 -21.37
C ASN A 97 -13.64 5.36 -20.07
N SER A 98 -12.73 6.06 -19.37
CA SER A 98 -13.03 6.70 -18.08
C SER A 98 -12.69 8.19 -18.03
N GLY A 99 -11.82 8.67 -18.93
CA GLY A 99 -11.25 10.01 -18.88
C GLY A 99 -10.08 10.17 -17.88
N ALA A 100 -9.78 9.16 -17.08
CA ALA A 100 -8.68 9.21 -16.12
C ALA A 100 -7.35 8.93 -16.80
N LYS A 101 -6.41 9.87 -16.73
CA LYS A 101 -5.07 9.75 -17.30
C LYS A 101 -4.05 9.41 -16.23
N PHE A 102 -3.52 8.19 -16.26
CA PHE A 102 -2.56 7.70 -15.27
C PHE A 102 -1.11 7.93 -15.72
N GLU A 103 -0.28 8.34 -14.75
CA GLU A 103 1.16 8.35 -14.85
C GLU A 103 1.74 7.12 -14.16
N ILE A 104 2.65 6.40 -14.83
CA ILE A 104 3.42 5.33 -14.20
C ILE A 104 4.58 5.98 -13.45
N ILE A 105 4.56 5.93 -12.13
CA ILE A 105 5.67 6.42 -11.30
C ILE A 105 6.66 5.27 -11.02
N ASP A 106 7.94 5.62 -10.91
CA ASP A 106 8.96 4.66 -10.52
C ASP A 106 8.92 4.35 -9.01
N ALA A 107 9.68 3.35 -8.59
CA ALA A 107 9.67 2.89 -7.20
C ALA A 107 10.26 3.95 -6.23
N ASN A 108 11.18 4.78 -6.68
CA ASN A 108 11.76 5.84 -5.84
C ASN A 108 10.73 6.96 -5.60
N GLU A 109 9.99 7.34 -6.63
CA GLU A 109 8.93 8.34 -6.50
C GLU A 109 7.75 7.81 -5.66
N GLU A 110 7.35 6.55 -5.85
CA GLU A 110 6.37 5.87 -5.00
C GLU A 110 6.76 5.92 -3.53
N ALA A 111 8.00 5.52 -3.21
CA ALA A 111 8.54 5.54 -1.85
C ALA A 111 8.67 6.97 -1.30
N ARG A 112 9.12 7.95 -2.11
CA ARG A 112 9.21 9.36 -1.71
C ARG A 112 7.84 9.93 -1.33
N LEU A 113 6.82 9.64 -2.12
CA LEU A 113 5.46 10.11 -1.87
C LEU A 113 4.85 9.43 -0.64
N THR A 114 5.04 8.11 -0.48
CA THR A 114 4.61 7.40 0.73
C THR A 114 5.32 7.95 1.98
N LEU A 115 6.63 8.20 1.91
CA LEU A 115 7.38 8.83 3.00
C LEU A 115 6.82 10.22 3.35
N LEU A 116 6.47 11.02 2.34
CA LEU A 116 5.85 12.34 2.56
C LEU A 116 4.53 12.23 3.32
N ALA A 117 3.67 11.27 2.94
CA ALA A 117 2.42 11.02 3.64
C ALA A 117 2.65 10.66 5.12
N ILE A 118 3.59 9.76 5.38
CA ILE A 118 3.90 9.31 6.74
C ILE A 118 4.49 10.44 7.60
N LYS A 119 5.36 11.30 7.05
CA LYS A 119 5.85 12.49 7.78
C LYS A 119 4.70 13.42 8.21
N TYR A 120 3.69 13.60 7.36
CA TYR A 120 2.50 14.37 7.70
C TYR A 120 1.59 13.66 8.70
N ALA A 121 1.44 12.34 8.58
CA ALA A 121 0.68 11.51 9.52
C ALA A 121 1.32 11.55 10.93
N LEU A 122 2.62 11.36 11.04
CA LEU A 122 3.37 11.45 12.31
C LEU A 122 3.14 12.81 12.99
N LYS A 123 3.23 13.90 12.22
CA LYS A 123 2.97 15.26 12.74
C LYS A 123 1.51 15.40 13.21
N ARG A 124 0.55 14.87 12.47
CA ARG A 124 -0.88 14.89 12.82
C ARG A 124 -1.15 14.13 14.12
N GLU A 125 -0.56 12.95 14.28
CA GLU A 125 -0.69 12.10 15.46
C GLU A 125 0.24 12.55 16.63
N LYS A 126 1.01 13.64 16.45
CA LYS A 126 1.95 14.18 17.45
C LYS A 126 3.02 13.18 17.89
N ILE A 127 3.42 12.30 16.98
CA ILE A 127 4.54 11.40 17.17
C ILE A 127 5.80 12.13 16.71
N ASP A 128 6.61 12.54 17.68
CA ASP A 128 7.86 13.27 17.42
C ASP A 128 8.99 12.29 17.14
N THR A 129 9.25 12.04 15.87
CA THR A 129 10.43 11.28 15.43
C THR A 129 10.93 11.82 14.10
N GLN A 130 12.24 12.14 14.06
CA GLN A 130 12.93 12.52 12.83
C GLN A 130 13.47 11.30 12.08
N ASN A 131 13.90 10.29 12.84
CA ASN A 131 14.52 9.09 12.30
C ASN A 131 13.60 7.90 12.49
N PHE A 132 13.27 7.20 11.42
CA PHE A 132 12.40 6.03 11.46
C PHE A 132 12.62 5.12 10.25
N ILE A 133 12.16 3.89 10.38
CA ILE A 133 12.09 2.91 9.31
C ILE A 133 10.64 2.84 8.85
N LEU A 134 10.39 2.90 7.55
CA LEU A 134 9.06 2.77 6.97
C LEU A 134 9.03 1.57 6.03
N LEU A 135 8.03 0.73 6.23
CA LEU A 135 7.70 -0.40 5.37
C LEU A 135 6.35 -0.16 4.70
N ASP A 136 6.33 -0.22 3.37
CA ASP A 136 5.12 -0.22 2.55
C ASP A 136 4.99 -1.59 1.86
N ILE A 137 4.00 -2.40 2.28
CA ILE A 137 3.76 -3.74 1.72
C ILE A 137 2.70 -3.63 0.63
N GLY A 138 3.15 -3.42 -0.60
CA GLY A 138 2.28 -3.33 -1.77
C GLY A 138 1.83 -4.68 -2.32
N GLY A 139 1.02 -4.64 -3.39
CA GLY A 139 0.58 -5.85 -4.09
C GLY A 139 1.68 -6.48 -4.95
N GLY A 140 2.44 -5.66 -5.67
CA GLY A 140 3.44 -6.09 -6.65
C GLY A 140 4.88 -5.82 -6.25
N SER A 141 5.11 -4.96 -5.27
CA SER A 141 6.42 -4.60 -4.71
C SER A 141 6.29 -4.32 -3.21
N THR A 142 7.42 -4.24 -2.53
CA THR A 142 7.52 -3.86 -1.11
C THR A 142 8.66 -2.87 -0.97
N GLU A 143 8.40 -1.71 -0.38
CA GLU A 143 9.37 -0.65 -0.20
C GLU A 143 9.83 -0.58 1.25
N LEU A 144 11.16 -0.62 1.46
CA LEU A 144 11.79 -0.32 2.74
C LEU A 144 12.49 1.02 2.63
N ILE A 145 12.09 1.96 3.50
CA ILE A 145 12.61 3.31 3.51
C ILE A 145 13.20 3.58 4.89
N VAL A 146 14.44 4.03 4.94
CA VAL A 146 15.07 4.49 6.18
C VAL A 146 15.19 6.00 6.09
N ASN A 147 14.40 6.71 6.89
CA ASN A 147 14.49 8.15 7.04
C ASN A 147 15.49 8.46 8.15
N PHE A 148 16.57 9.12 7.80
CA PHE A 148 17.63 9.50 8.74
C PHE A 148 18.02 10.97 8.52
N GLU A 149 17.79 11.81 9.52
CA GLU A 149 17.99 13.25 9.44
C GLU A 149 17.22 13.87 8.25
N ASP A 150 17.90 14.56 7.35
CA ASP A 150 17.31 15.17 6.15
C ASP A 150 17.35 14.24 4.92
N ASN A 151 17.90 13.03 5.08
CA ASN A 151 18.08 12.07 4.01
C ASN A 151 17.12 10.89 4.15
N PHE A 152 16.90 10.18 3.04
CA PHE A 152 16.19 8.92 3.06
C PHE A 152 16.86 7.92 2.11
N TYR A 153 16.89 6.67 2.53
CA TYR A 153 17.49 5.54 1.84
C TYR A 153 16.36 4.57 1.49
N ILE A 154 16.24 4.22 0.20
CA ILE A 154 15.14 3.41 -0.30
C ILE A 154 15.67 2.13 -0.92
N LYS A 155 14.97 1.04 -0.64
CA LYS A 155 15.07 -0.21 -1.39
C LYS A 155 13.66 -0.70 -1.72
N SER A 156 13.33 -0.76 -3.00
CA SER A 156 12.15 -1.47 -3.49
C SER A 156 12.54 -2.91 -3.80
N PHE A 157 11.76 -3.84 -3.30
CA PHE A 157 11.87 -5.28 -3.54
C PHE A 157 10.79 -5.70 -4.52
N ASP A 158 11.14 -6.49 -5.53
CA ASP A 158 10.24 -6.96 -6.59
C ASP A 158 9.27 -8.05 -6.15
N PHE A 159 8.83 -8.00 -4.90
CA PHE A 159 7.80 -8.87 -4.34
C PHE A 159 6.79 -8.07 -3.50
N GLY A 160 5.55 -8.49 -3.55
CA GLY A 160 4.44 -7.97 -2.75
C GLY A 160 3.43 -9.08 -2.50
N ILE A 161 2.31 -8.77 -1.85
CA ILE A 161 1.33 -9.81 -1.46
C ILE A 161 0.76 -10.57 -2.64
N VAL A 162 0.48 -9.92 -3.78
CA VAL A 162 -0.07 -10.57 -4.98
C VAL A 162 0.98 -11.41 -5.68
N THR A 163 2.17 -10.85 -5.92
CA THR A 163 3.24 -11.55 -6.64
C THR A 163 3.75 -12.76 -5.88
N MET A 164 3.91 -12.68 -4.55
CA MET A 164 4.30 -13.81 -3.71
C MET A 164 3.22 -14.88 -3.64
N THR A 165 1.93 -14.49 -3.53
CA THR A 165 0.82 -15.45 -3.56
C THR A 165 0.78 -16.21 -4.89
N GLN A 166 0.86 -15.51 -6.02
CA GLN A 166 0.84 -16.14 -7.34
C GLN A 166 2.05 -17.06 -7.56
N LYS A 167 3.25 -16.66 -7.10
CA LYS A 167 4.46 -17.46 -7.19
C LYS A 167 4.37 -18.71 -6.31
N SER A 168 4.02 -18.54 -5.04
CA SER A 168 3.90 -19.63 -4.07
C SER A 168 2.84 -20.67 -4.48
N SER A 169 1.72 -20.22 -5.06
CA SER A 169 0.68 -21.12 -5.59
C SER A 169 1.18 -21.99 -6.75
N LYS A 170 2.22 -21.54 -7.46
CA LYS A 170 2.78 -22.23 -8.61
C LYS A 170 3.86 -23.26 -8.23
N ASP A 171 4.76 -22.89 -7.31
CA ASP A 171 5.98 -23.66 -7.03
C ASP A 171 6.09 -24.17 -5.58
N GLY A 172 5.23 -23.71 -4.67
CA GLY A 172 5.22 -24.13 -3.27
C GLY A 172 6.43 -23.68 -2.44
N LYS A 173 7.24 -22.75 -2.94
CA LYS A 173 8.53 -22.35 -2.34
C LYS A 173 8.50 -21.08 -1.51
N LEU A 174 7.35 -20.74 -0.92
CA LEU A 174 7.16 -19.49 -0.18
C LEU A 174 8.28 -19.22 0.85
N PHE A 175 8.58 -20.19 1.70
CA PHE A 175 9.56 -19.98 2.77
C PHE A 175 11.00 -19.87 2.27
N GLU A 176 11.35 -20.61 1.21
CA GLU A 176 12.65 -20.47 0.53
C GLU A 176 12.79 -19.06 -0.09
N ASP A 177 11.74 -18.59 -0.74
CA ASP A 177 11.71 -17.25 -1.31
C ASP A 177 11.82 -16.17 -0.22
N LEU A 178 11.12 -16.30 0.90
CA LEU A 178 11.20 -15.37 2.02
C LEU A 178 12.61 -15.32 2.62
N GLU A 179 13.27 -16.47 2.79
CA GLU A 179 14.66 -16.49 3.28
C GLU A 179 15.63 -15.80 2.29
N ASN A 180 15.45 -16.00 0.99
CA ASN A 180 16.22 -15.28 -0.02
C ASN A 180 15.99 -13.76 0.07
N GLN A 181 14.75 -13.32 0.28
CA GLN A 181 14.45 -11.90 0.48
C GLN A 181 15.06 -11.35 1.77
N LYS A 182 15.11 -12.14 2.85
CA LYS A 182 15.78 -11.75 4.09
C LYS A 182 17.26 -11.40 3.89
N ILE A 183 17.93 -12.18 3.04
CA ILE A 183 19.32 -11.92 2.67
C ILE A 183 19.44 -10.57 1.94
N GLU A 184 18.58 -10.31 0.97
CA GLU A 184 18.58 -9.03 0.23
C GLU A 184 18.23 -7.82 1.12
N ILE A 185 17.31 -7.97 2.08
CA ILE A 185 17.00 -6.94 3.07
C ILE A 185 18.26 -6.64 3.92
N LYS A 186 18.89 -7.68 4.49
CA LYS A 186 20.09 -7.52 5.30
C LYS A 186 21.25 -6.91 4.51
N LYS A 187 21.39 -7.26 3.23
CA LYS A 187 22.37 -6.65 2.33
C LYS A 187 22.11 -5.15 2.13
N PHE A 188 20.87 -4.74 1.93
CA PHE A 188 20.54 -3.31 1.88
C PHE A 188 20.88 -2.62 3.21
N LEU A 189 20.49 -3.19 4.35
CA LEU A 189 20.78 -2.62 5.66
C LEU A 189 22.28 -2.47 5.93
N SER A 190 23.09 -3.39 5.42
CA SER A 190 24.55 -3.32 5.54
C SER A 190 25.21 -2.21 4.71
N THR A 191 24.47 -1.58 3.79
CA THR A 191 24.96 -0.40 3.05
C THR A 191 24.83 0.91 3.82
N LEU A 192 24.07 0.89 4.92
CA LEU A 192 23.90 2.06 5.79
C LEU A 192 25.13 2.21 6.68
N ASP A 193 25.66 3.41 6.79
CA ASP A 193 26.84 3.76 7.60
C ASP A 193 26.47 4.23 9.02
N PHE A 194 25.19 4.03 9.43
CA PHE A 194 24.64 4.36 10.74
C PHE A 194 23.76 3.24 11.28
N SER A 195 23.53 3.25 12.61
CA SER A 195 22.67 2.28 13.28
C SER A 195 21.20 2.67 13.18
N ILE A 196 20.34 1.71 12.85
CA ILE A 196 18.88 1.85 12.85
C ILE A 196 18.20 1.20 14.05
N LYS A 197 19.01 0.72 15.03
CA LYS A 197 18.50 -0.06 16.16
C LYS A 197 17.42 0.67 16.96
N ASP A 198 17.64 1.97 17.20
CA ASP A 198 16.74 2.79 18.03
C ASP A 198 15.65 3.50 17.20
N PHE A 199 15.61 3.29 15.89
CA PHE A 199 14.60 3.93 15.04
C PHE A 199 13.25 3.25 15.21
N PRO A 200 12.15 4.00 15.38
CA PRO A 200 10.81 3.44 15.32
C PRO A 200 10.58 2.74 13.97
N PHE A 201 9.90 1.60 14.02
CA PHE A 201 9.49 0.86 12.84
C PHE A 201 8.04 1.21 12.53
N ILE A 202 7.79 1.79 11.37
CA ILE A 202 6.48 2.21 10.88
C ILE A 202 6.10 1.30 9.72
N ALA A 203 4.83 0.90 9.68
CA ALA A 203 4.32 0.07 8.59
C ALA A 203 3.01 0.64 8.03
N THR A 204 2.87 0.58 6.72
CA THR A 204 1.67 1.04 6.00
C THR A 204 1.18 0.01 4.99
N ALA A 205 0.13 0.36 4.27
CA ALA A 205 -0.61 -0.46 3.32
C ALA A 205 -1.56 -1.51 3.93
N GLY A 206 -2.08 -2.39 3.07
CA GLY A 206 -3.25 -3.21 3.39
C GLY A 206 -3.03 -4.25 4.49
N THR A 207 -1.87 -4.89 4.56
CA THR A 207 -1.61 -5.94 5.54
C THR A 207 -1.48 -5.39 6.96
N PRO A 208 -0.59 -4.42 7.27
CA PRO A 208 -0.47 -3.85 8.60
C PRO A 208 -1.80 -3.26 9.11
N THR A 209 -2.51 -2.51 8.27
CA THR A 209 -3.78 -1.88 8.65
C THR A 209 -4.90 -2.89 8.88
N THR A 210 -4.91 -4.01 8.15
CA THR A 210 -5.87 -5.10 8.39
C THR A 210 -5.59 -5.80 9.71
N ILE A 211 -4.33 -6.10 10.03
CA ILE A 211 -3.95 -6.72 11.31
C ILE A 211 -4.28 -5.78 12.47
N ALA A 212 -4.00 -4.48 12.34
CA ALA A 212 -4.37 -3.48 13.34
C ALA A 212 -5.90 -3.40 13.54
N SER A 213 -6.67 -3.44 12.45
CA SER A 213 -8.14 -3.49 12.50
C SER A 213 -8.65 -4.72 13.25
N ILE A 214 -8.08 -5.91 12.99
CA ILE A 214 -8.40 -7.15 13.69
C ILE A 214 -8.09 -7.03 15.20
N LYS A 215 -6.90 -6.54 15.54
CA LYS A 215 -6.48 -6.31 16.93
C LYS A 215 -7.45 -5.41 17.69
N LEU A 216 -7.94 -4.37 17.04
CA LEU A 216 -8.87 -3.39 17.59
C LEU A 216 -10.34 -3.87 17.59
N GLY A 217 -10.63 -5.05 17.04
CA GLY A 217 -11.98 -5.61 16.99
C GLY A 217 -12.88 -4.97 15.93
N PHE A 218 -12.32 -4.27 14.94
CA PHE A 218 -13.10 -3.74 13.83
C PHE A 218 -13.41 -4.82 12.80
N SER A 219 -14.54 -4.64 12.13
CA SER A 219 -14.87 -5.34 10.89
C SER A 219 -14.52 -4.46 9.68
N TYR A 220 -14.56 -5.05 8.50
CA TYR A 220 -14.38 -4.30 7.24
C TYR A 220 -15.36 -3.12 7.09
N PHE A 221 -16.59 -3.26 7.62
CA PHE A 221 -17.67 -2.27 7.48
C PHE A 221 -17.58 -1.10 8.47
N ASN A 222 -16.91 -1.29 9.60
CA ASN A 222 -16.75 -0.24 10.62
C ASN A 222 -15.28 0.17 10.81
N TYR A 223 -14.46 -0.04 9.78
CA TYR A 223 -13.08 0.39 9.72
C TYR A 223 -12.99 1.92 9.91
N ASP A 224 -12.17 2.36 10.84
CA ASP A 224 -11.87 3.78 11.06
C ASP A 224 -10.36 3.99 11.09
N LYS A 225 -9.84 4.64 10.03
CA LYS A 225 -8.42 4.91 9.90
C LYS A 225 -7.86 5.82 11.00
N ASN A 226 -8.69 6.71 11.56
CA ASN A 226 -8.23 7.60 12.63
C ASN A 226 -7.92 6.83 13.91
N ILE A 227 -8.57 5.68 14.13
CA ILE A 227 -8.32 4.80 15.27
C ILE A 227 -7.19 3.80 14.95
N VAL A 228 -7.10 3.35 13.69
CA VAL A 228 -6.05 2.44 13.24
C VAL A 228 -4.68 3.13 13.22
N ASN A 229 -4.62 4.40 12.85
CA ASN A 229 -3.38 5.18 12.85
C ASN A 229 -2.78 5.28 14.25
N GLY A 230 -1.49 4.97 14.36
CA GLY A 230 -0.77 4.93 15.63
C GLY A 230 -0.89 3.61 16.39
N THR A 231 -1.66 2.62 15.88
CA THR A 231 -1.74 1.30 16.51
C THR A 231 -0.38 0.62 16.51
N ILE A 232 0.03 0.11 17.67
CA ILE A 232 1.25 -0.68 17.81
C ILE A 232 0.91 -2.15 17.58
N LEU A 233 1.66 -2.78 16.66
CA LEU A 233 1.62 -4.23 16.44
C LEU A 233 2.94 -4.86 16.86
N ASP A 234 2.87 -6.06 17.43
CA ASP A 234 3.99 -6.93 17.74
C ASP A 234 3.89 -8.28 17.01
N ILE A 235 4.87 -9.14 17.21
CA ILE A 235 4.92 -10.47 16.60
C ILE A 235 3.70 -11.33 16.97
N LYS A 236 3.21 -11.17 18.21
CA LYS A 236 2.04 -11.92 18.70
C LYS A 236 0.78 -11.53 17.92
N ASP A 237 0.60 -10.26 17.60
CA ASP A 237 -0.55 -9.79 16.79
C ASP A 237 -0.55 -10.45 15.40
N LEU A 238 0.64 -10.61 14.81
CA LEU A 238 0.80 -11.30 13.53
C LEU A 238 0.44 -12.79 13.64
N GLU A 239 0.93 -13.46 14.68
CA GLU A 239 0.62 -14.87 14.94
C GLU A 239 -0.87 -15.09 15.24
N ASP A 240 -1.50 -14.21 15.99
CA ASP A 240 -2.91 -14.29 16.31
C ASP A 240 -3.77 -14.07 15.06
N SER A 241 -3.36 -13.18 14.15
CA SER A 241 -4.00 -13.01 12.83
C SER A 241 -3.92 -14.28 11.99
N LEU A 242 -2.76 -14.95 11.93
CA LEU A 242 -2.60 -16.23 11.22
C LEU A 242 -3.44 -17.36 11.84
N LYS A 243 -3.55 -17.43 13.17
CA LYS A 243 -4.44 -18.39 13.85
C LYS A 243 -5.90 -18.14 13.51
N LEU A 244 -6.30 -16.87 13.50
CA LEU A 244 -7.66 -16.45 13.21
C LEU A 244 -8.07 -16.87 11.78
N LEU A 245 -7.19 -16.69 10.77
CA LEU A 245 -7.43 -17.14 9.41
C LEU A 245 -7.73 -18.64 9.31
N LYS A 246 -7.11 -19.46 10.17
CA LYS A 246 -7.32 -20.92 10.20
C LYS A 246 -8.58 -21.35 10.97
N GLN A 247 -9.08 -20.51 11.87
CA GLN A 247 -10.19 -20.85 12.78
C GLN A 247 -11.53 -20.37 12.28
N LYS A 248 -11.55 -19.33 11.45
CA LYS A 248 -12.75 -18.66 10.99
C LYS A 248 -13.25 -19.21 9.66
N THR A 249 -14.57 -19.19 9.46
CA THR A 249 -15.19 -19.48 8.17
C THR A 249 -14.92 -18.37 7.17
N ILE A 250 -14.98 -18.69 5.87
CA ILE A 250 -14.83 -17.69 4.78
C ILE A 250 -15.82 -16.53 4.95
N LYS A 251 -17.05 -16.80 5.39
CA LYS A 251 -18.06 -15.75 5.62
C LYS A 251 -17.61 -14.78 6.73
N GLU A 252 -17.18 -15.30 7.88
CA GLU A 252 -16.66 -14.47 8.97
C GLU A 252 -15.43 -13.67 8.53
N LEU A 253 -14.52 -14.28 7.75
CA LEU A 253 -13.33 -13.59 7.23
C LEU A 253 -13.70 -12.47 6.27
N ILE A 254 -14.71 -12.64 5.40
CA ILE A 254 -15.22 -11.57 4.53
C ILE A 254 -15.76 -10.40 5.36
N GLU A 255 -16.50 -10.67 6.43
CA GLU A 255 -17.03 -9.65 7.33
C GLU A 255 -15.89 -8.90 8.07
N MET A 256 -14.81 -9.60 8.42
CA MET A 256 -13.68 -9.02 9.16
C MET A 256 -12.72 -8.23 8.29
N VAL A 257 -12.32 -8.77 7.14
CA VAL A 257 -11.19 -8.21 6.35
C VAL A 257 -11.60 -7.72 4.95
N GLY A 258 -12.80 -8.06 4.50
CA GLY A 258 -13.31 -7.73 3.17
C GLY A 258 -12.98 -8.79 2.11
N LYS A 259 -13.87 -8.88 1.11
CA LYS A 259 -13.67 -9.76 -0.04
C LYS A 259 -12.44 -9.34 -0.86
N GLY A 260 -11.63 -10.30 -1.31
CA GLY A 260 -10.42 -10.05 -2.12
C GLY A 260 -9.18 -9.65 -1.31
N ARG A 261 -9.25 -9.71 0.04
CA ARG A 261 -8.07 -9.53 0.91
C ARG A 261 -7.67 -10.82 1.63
N ILE A 262 -8.61 -11.75 1.83
CA ILE A 262 -8.41 -12.99 2.60
C ILE A 262 -7.25 -13.80 2.03
N GLU A 263 -7.23 -13.99 0.72
CA GLU A 263 -6.22 -14.77 0.00
C GLU A 263 -4.80 -14.18 0.09
N TYR A 264 -4.69 -12.88 0.38
CA TYR A 264 -3.41 -12.17 0.48
C TYR A 264 -2.97 -11.91 1.91
N LEU A 265 -3.87 -12.02 2.90
CA LEU A 265 -3.55 -11.66 4.29
C LEU A 265 -2.51 -12.60 4.89
N GLU A 266 -2.60 -13.90 4.62
CA GLU A 266 -1.63 -14.88 5.12
C GLU A 266 -0.22 -14.57 4.61
N ILE A 267 -0.07 -14.44 3.29
CA ILE A 267 1.21 -14.11 2.64
C ILE A 267 1.72 -12.74 3.08
N GLY A 268 0.84 -11.75 3.14
CA GLY A 268 1.19 -10.42 3.65
C GLY A 268 1.70 -10.45 5.09
N THR A 269 1.11 -11.29 5.94
CA THR A 269 1.56 -11.47 7.33
C THR A 269 2.95 -12.12 7.38
N TYR A 270 3.25 -13.10 6.53
CA TYR A 270 4.59 -13.68 6.44
C TYR A 270 5.62 -12.67 5.91
N ILE A 271 5.26 -11.85 4.91
CA ILE A 271 6.12 -10.75 4.45
C ILE A 271 6.37 -9.76 5.59
N TYR A 272 5.35 -9.37 6.32
CA TYR A 272 5.49 -8.43 7.44
C TYR A 272 6.39 -9.00 8.54
N ARG A 273 6.20 -10.28 8.91
CA ARG A 273 7.05 -11.00 9.85
C ARG A 273 8.52 -11.03 9.42
N LEU A 274 8.77 -11.24 8.11
CA LEU A 274 10.12 -11.21 7.54
C LEU A 274 10.85 -9.90 7.86
N PHE A 275 10.15 -8.75 7.75
CA PHE A 275 10.76 -7.45 8.05
C PHE A 275 10.95 -7.25 9.55
N PHE A 276 10.07 -7.70 10.43
CA PHE A 276 10.32 -7.73 11.87
C PHE A 276 11.63 -8.45 12.19
N ASP A 277 11.80 -9.65 11.63
CA ASP A 277 12.97 -10.48 11.85
C ASP A 277 14.25 -9.87 11.25
N ALA A 278 14.16 -9.30 10.04
CA ALA A 278 15.32 -8.73 9.35
C ALA A 278 15.80 -7.42 9.98
N LEU A 279 14.87 -6.62 10.51
CA LEU A 279 15.13 -5.34 11.18
C LEU A 279 15.41 -5.49 12.68
N GLU A 280 15.24 -6.68 13.22
CA GLU A 280 15.37 -6.98 14.67
C GLU A 280 14.50 -6.05 15.51
N LYS A 281 13.22 -5.90 15.12
CA LYS A 281 12.24 -5.06 15.80
C LYS A 281 11.20 -5.89 16.53
N ASP A 282 10.80 -5.43 17.71
CA ASP A 282 9.78 -6.10 18.56
C ASP A 282 8.37 -5.58 18.27
N ASN A 283 8.26 -4.36 17.76
CA ASN A 283 6.99 -3.73 17.44
C ASN A 283 7.09 -2.78 16.25
N SER A 284 5.94 -2.42 15.71
CA SER A 284 5.79 -1.41 14.66
C SER A 284 4.59 -0.52 14.93
N ILE A 285 4.61 0.71 14.41
CA ILE A 285 3.51 1.66 14.45
C ILE A 285 2.82 1.64 13.10
N VAL A 286 1.50 1.42 13.08
CA VAL A 286 0.74 1.30 11.83
C VAL A 286 0.11 2.63 11.43
N PHE A 287 0.17 2.92 10.14
CA PHE A 287 -0.53 4.03 9.51
C PHE A 287 -1.29 3.57 8.26
N ASP A 288 -2.47 4.15 8.01
CA ASP A 288 -3.24 3.95 6.77
C ASP A 288 -2.93 5.04 5.72
N ASP A 289 -2.14 6.02 6.09
CA ASP A 289 -1.62 7.00 5.14
C ASP A 289 -0.57 6.34 4.22
N GLY A 290 -0.62 6.66 2.93
CA GLY A 290 0.27 6.06 1.94
C GLY A 290 0.38 6.90 0.67
N LEU A 291 0.60 6.24 -0.47
CA LEU A 291 0.86 6.89 -1.75
C LEU A 291 -0.21 7.93 -2.13
N ARG A 292 -1.50 7.64 -2.01
CA ARG A 292 -2.59 8.56 -2.40
C ARG A 292 -2.56 9.88 -1.59
N GLU A 293 -2.28 9.80 -0.28
CA GLU A 293 -2.09 10.96 0.58
C GLU A 293 -0.82 11.73 0.20
N GLY A 294 0.25 11.01 -0.09
CA GLY A 294 1.51 11.59 -0.56
C GLY A 294 1.35 12.38 -1.85
N VAL A 295 0.62 11.85 -2.83
CA VAL A 295 0.28 12.56 -4.08
C VAL A 295 -0.51 13.84 -3.79
N ALA A 296 -1.51 13.79 -2.90
CA ALA A 296 -2.34 14.93 -2.54
C ALA A 296 -1.52 16.03 -1.81
N ILE A 297 -0.67 15.62 -0.88
CA ILE A 297 0.22 16.54 -0.14
C ILE A 297 1.24 17.17 -1.09
N ASN A 298 1.85 16.37 -1.97
CA ASN A 298 2.81 16.85 -2.96
C ASN A 298 2.16 17.89 -3.89
N TYR A 299 0.92 17.64 -4.35
CA TYR A 299 0.14 18.62 -5.11
C TYR A 299 -0.10 19.90 -4.30
N ALA A 300 -0.52 19.78 -3.03
CA ALA A 300 -0.74 20.93 -2.15
C ALA A 300 0.51 21.79 -1.98
N LEU A 301 1.68 21.15 -1.83
CA LEU A 301 2.96 21.86 -1.70
C LEU A 301 3.38 22.58 -2.99
N SER A 302 3.04 22.04 -4.16
CA SER A 302 3.33 22.67 -5.46
C SER A 302 2.46 23.92 -5.75
N LYS A 303 1.40 24.16 -4.96
CA LYS A 303 0.51 25.33 -5.08
C LYS A 303 0.83 26.46 -4.12
N LYS A 304 1.79 26.26 -3.22
CA LYS A 304 2.34 27.31 -2.32
C LYS A 304 3.50 28.04 -2.97
#